data_3595a70e59df858ffe3633a60453d9fc
#
_entry.id   3595a70e59df858ffe3633a60453d9fc
#
_cell.length_a   1.000
_cell.length_b   1.000
_cell.length_c   1.000
_cell.angle_alpha   90.00
_cell.angle_beta   90.00
_cell.angle_gamma   90.00
#
_symmetry.space_group_name_H-M   'P 1'
#
loop_
_entity.id
_entity.type
_entity.pdbx_description
1 polymer ?
#
loop_
_entity_poly.entity_id
_entity_poly.type
_entity_poly.pdbx_seq_one_letter_code
_entity_poly.pdbx_strand_id
1 'polypeptide(L)' 'MKTAIYPGSFDPITLGHLNIIKRAAVCFDKLIVCVMVNSEKVNRGLFTPEERVELIRRVVAKLPNVEADC' A
#
# COMPACT_ATOMS: atom_id res chain seq x y z
N MET A 1 -6.06 20.18 -4.60
CA MET A 1 -5.22 19.02 -4.27
C MET A 1 -6.01 17.74 -4.47
N LYS A 2 -5.44 16.79 -5.22
CA LYS A 2 -6.09 15.52 -5.47
C LYS A 2 -5.43 14.42 -4.65
N THR A 3 -6.22 13.75 -3.81
CA THR A 3 -5.77 12.64 -2.99
C THR A 3 -6.52 11.39 -3.41
N ALA A 4 -5.79 10.29 -3.57
CA ALA A 4 -6.38 9.01 -3.91
C ALA A 4 -6.01 7.96 -2.87
N ILE A 5 -6.84 6.94 -2.75
CA ILE A 5 -6.61 5.82 -1.85
C ILE A 5 -6.55 4.55 -2.69
N TYR A 6 -5.51 3.76 -2.48
CA TYR A 6 -5.36 2.46 -3.14
C TYR A 6 -5.47 1.37 -2.08
N PRO A 7 -6.67 0.79 -1.93
CA PRO A 7 -6.87 -0.28 -0.94
C PRO A 7 -6.46 -1.64 -1.48
N GLY A 8 -5.97 -2.49 -0.61
CA GLY A 8 -5.62 -3.85 -0.96
C GLY A 8 -5.09 -4.60 0.24
N SER A 9 -4.98 -5.92 0.14
CA SER A 9 -4.45 -6.71 1.24
C SER A 9 -2.92 -6.67 1.30
N PHE A 10 -2.25 -6.57 0.15
CA PHE A 10 -0.79 -6.47 0.05
C PHE A 10 -0.06 -7.48 0.94
N ASP A 11 -0.32 -8.74 0.71
CA ASP A 11 0.18 -9.82 1.56
C ASP A 11 1.01 -10.81 0.72
N PRO A 12 2.26 -10.48 0.36
CA PRO A 12 2.90 -9.16 0.47
C PRO A 12 2.62 -8.26 -0.74
N ILE A 13 3.13 -7.04 -0.71
CA ILE A 13 3.11 -6.17 -1.89
C ILE A 13 4.00 -6.79 -2.98
N THR A 14 3.54 -6.68 -4.22
CA THR A 14 4.25 -7.23 -5.38
C THR A 14 4.71 -6.13 -6.31
N LEU A 15 5.53 -6.50 -7.31
CA LEU A 15 5.97 -5.56 -8.34
C LEU A 15 4.78 -5.01 -9.14
N GLY A 16 3.73 -5.81 -9.32
CA GLY A 16 2.50 -5.35 -9.97
C GLY A 16 1.83 -4.24 -9.18
N HIS A 17 1.73 -4.40 -7.87
CA HIS A 17 1.19 -3.36 -6.99
C HIS A 17 2.04 -2.10 -7.07
N LEU A 18 3.36 -2.25 -7.01
CA LEU A 18 4.27 -1.11 -7.06
C LEU A 18 4.15 -0.34 -8.36
N ASN A 19 3.99 -1.04 -9.48
CA ASN A 19 3.81 -0.41 -10.78
C ASN A 19 2.55 0.46 -10.81
N ILE A 20 1.44 -0.04 -10.27
CA ILE A 20 0.19 0.70 -10.16
C ILE A 20 0.38 1.93 -9.26
N ILE A 21 1.04 1.75 -8.13
CA ILE A 21 1.31 2.84 -7.19
C ILE A 21 2.13 3.96 -7.87
N LYS A 22 3.16 3.60 -8.60
CA LYS A 22 3.98 4.58 -9.31
C LYS A 22 3.17 5.38 -10.33
N ARG A 23 2.31 4.71 -11.09
CA ARG A 23 1.45 5.36 -12.06
C ARG A 23 0.45 6.29 -11.40
N ALA A 24 -0.18 5.85 -10.32
CA ALA A 24 -1.14 6.65 -9.59
C ALA A 24 -0.46 7.86 -8.92
N ALA A 25 0.75 7.69 -8.42
CA ALA A 25 1.48 8.77 -7.77
C ALA A 25 1.76 9.94 -8.73
N VAL A 26 1.88 9.66 -10.01
CA VAL A 26 2.07 10.72 -11.03
C VAL A 26 0.76 11.48 -11.26
N CYS A 27 -0.38 10.80 -11.14
CA CYS A 27 -1.69 11.38 -11.45
C CYS A 27 -2.31 12.17 -10.28
N PHE A 28 -1.87 11.93 -9.06
CA PHE A 28 -2.46 12.55 -7.87
C PHE A 28 -1.40 13.27 -7.04
N ASP A 29 -1.84 14.29 -6.32
CA ASP A 29 -0.93 15.03 -5.44
C ASP A 29 -0.51 14.18 -4.25
N LYS A 30 -1.39 13.29 -3.79
CA LYS A 30 -1.13 12.40 -2.69
C LYS A 30 -1.81 11.06 -2.94
N LEU A 31 -1.10 9.99 -2.67
CA LEU A 31 -1.63 8.64 -2.76
C LEU A 31 -1.44 7.93 -1.43
N ILE A 32 -2.53 7.38 -0.91
CA ILE A 32 -2.51 6.62 0.34
C ILE A 32 -2.74 5.15 0.00
N VAL A 33 -1.73 4.32 0.26
CA VAL A 33 -1.84 2.87 0.11
C VAL A 33 -2.40 2.34 1.41
N CYS A 34 -3.61 1.81 1.36
CA CYS A 34 -4.32 1.38 2.57
C CYS A 34 -4.37 -0.15 2.63
N VAL A 35 -3.78 -0.72 3.68
CA VAL A 35 -3.82 -2.16 3.89
C VAL A 35 -5.18 -2.54 4.47
N MET A 36 -5.93 -3.33 3.72
CA MET A 36 -7.22 -3.84 4.16
C MET A 36 -7.02 -5.13 4.93
N VAL A 37 -7.64 -5.22 6.09
CA VAL A 37 -7.57 -6.42 6.93
C VAL A 37 -8.94 -7.10 6.91
N ASN A 38 -8.95 -8.34 6.47
CA ASN A 38 -10.15 -9.17 6.52
C ASN A 38 -10.07 -10.04 7.77
N SER A 39 -10.98 -9.85 8.71
CA SER A 39 -10.99 -10.58 9.98
C SER A 39 -11.07 -12.09 9.80
N GLU A 40 -11.72 -12.54 8.73
CA GLU A 40 -11.83 -13.97 8.45
C GLU A 40 -10.53 -14.59 8.00
N LYS A 41 -9.60 -13.78 7.52
CA LYS A 41 -8.32 -14.24 6.97
C LYS A 41 -7.13 -13.81 7.79
N VAL A 42 -7.35 -13.21 8.93
CA VAL A 42 -6.28 -12.61 9.73
C VAL A 42 -5.18 -13.60 10.10
N ASN A 43 -5.55 -14.88 10.30
CA ASN A 43 -4.61 -15.92 10.68
C ASN A 43 -4.03 -16.69 9.49
N ARG A 44 -4.36 -16.29 8.26
CA ARG A 44 -3.92 -16.98 7.06
C ARG A 44 -2.94 -16.17 6.22
N GLY A 45 -2.74 -14.89 6.54
CA GLY A 45 -1.79 -14.06 5.85
C GLY A 45 -0.36 -14.42 6.24
N LEU A 46 0.58 -14.18 5.33
CA LEU A 46 2.00 -14.41 5.58
C LEU A 46 2.58 -13.35 6.53
N PHE A 47 1.97 -12.18 6.55
CA PHE A 47 2.45 -11.04 7.31
C PHE A 47 1.33 -10.41 8.12
N THR A 48 1.68 -9.81 9.26
CA THR A 48 0.73 -9.02 10.02
C THR A 48 0.42 -7.72 9.27
N PRO A 49 -0.70 -7.04 9.57
CA PRO A 49 -0.98 -5.74 8.95
C PRO A 49 0.16 -4.73 9.14
N GLU A 50 0.77 -4.70 10.30
CA GLU A 50 1.88 -3.80 10.60
C GLU A 50 3.10 -4.13 9.74
N GLU A 51 3.39 -5.41 9.55
CA GLU A 51 4.47 -5.83 8.67
C GLU A 51 4.21 -5.46 7.23
N ARG A 52 2.97 -5.59 6.78
CA ARG A 52 2.58 -5.22 5.41
C ARG A 52 2.75 -3.72 5.18
N VAL A 53 2.33 -2.90 6.12
CA VAL A 53 2.50 -1.44 6.04
C VAL A 53 3.99 -1.10 5.99
N GLU A 54 4.80 -1.73 6.82
CA GLU A 54 6.24 -1.47 6.84
C GLU A 54 6.90 -1.84 5.51
N LEU A 55 6.53 -2.98 4.93
CA LEU A 55 7.04 -3.38 3.63
C LEU A 55 6.67 -2.38 2.54
N ILE A 56 5.43 -1.89 2.56
CA ILE A 56 4.98 -0.89 1.59
C ILE A 56 5.78 0.39 1.76
N ARG A 57 5.98 0.84 2.99
CA ARG A 57 6.77 2.04 3.26
C ARG A 57 8.17 1.96 2.69
N ARG A 58 8.79 0.79 2.79
CA ARG A 58 10.14 0.58 2.27
C ARG A 58 10.18 0.67 0.76
N VAL A 59 9.22 0.06 0.06
CA VAL A 59 9.23 0.05 -1.40
C VAL A 59 8.80 1.38 -2.00
N VAL A 60 8.01 2.19 -1.28
CA VAL A 60 7.59 3.51 -1.77
C VAL A 60 8.42 4.66 -1.18
N ALA A 61 9.53 4.36 -0.52
CA ALA A 61 10.34 5.38 0.13
C ALA A 61 10.83 6.47 -0.82
N LYS A 62 10.98 6.15 -2.10
CA LYS A 62 11.41 7.10 -3.13
C LYS A 62 10.27 7.92 -3.72
N LEU A 63 9.05 7.65 -3.31
CA LEU A 63 7.84 8.33 -3.81
C LEU A 63 7.33 9.27 -2.70
N PRO A 64 7.70 10.56 -2.73
CA PRO A 64 7.44 11.45 -1.59
C PRO A 64 5.95 11.74 -1.35
N ASN A 65 5.11 11.56 -2.36
CA ASN A 65 3.67 11.80 -2.25
C ASN A 65 2.87 10.53 -1.97
N VAL A 66 3.54 9.43 -1.65
CA VAL A 66 2.88 8.17 -1.33
C VAL A 66 3.04 7.85 0.15
N GLU A 67 1.92 7.51 0.78
CA GLU A 67 1.90 7.08 2.19
C GLU A 67 1.30 5.69 2.29
N ALA A 68 1.69 4.96 3.32
CA ALA A 68 1.11 3.66 3.65
C ALA A 68 0.43 3.71 5.01
N ASP A 69 -0.75 3.10 5.08
CA ASP A 69 -1.54 3.08 6.31
C ASP A 69 -2.42 1.83 6.33
N CYS A 70 -3.11 1.59 7.40
CA CYS A 70 -4.05 0.48 7.50
C CYS A 70 -5.35 0.84 8.19
#